data_6e5add9cba0fa7aa60e39554578af052
#
_entry.id   6e5add9cba0fa7aa60e39554578af052
#
_cell.length_a   1.000
_cell.length_b   1.000
_cell.length_c   1.000
_cell.angle_alpha   90.00
_cell.angle_beta   90.00
_cell.angle_gamma   90.00
#
_symmetry.space_group_name_H-M   'P 1'
#
loop_
_entity.id
_entity.type
_entity.pdbx_description
1 polymer ?
#
loop_
_entity_poly.entity_id
_entity_poly.type
_entity_poly.pdbx_seq_one_letter_code
_entity_poly.pdbx_strand_id
1 'polypeptide(L)'
;MISNEKIIIDTSPGEKRVAVLKNNRLANLFIERHHAPWLRGAIILARVTATRKELGASFLDLGTSSGYIEHGKMNQPIDGESLLVQVLNDAHRKKSARVSSNICLRGKYFDLYPVKSTSSISRKIKSKNKRGLIKQFIDENIPNGMGVHIRESFDVSDLLCMKEVTLAQLQ
;
A
#
# COMPACT_ATOMS: atom_id res chain seq x y z
N MET A 1 -10.76 19.69 23.41
CA MET A 1 -10.75 18.51 24.31
C MET A 1 -9.73 17.54 23.75
N ILE A 2 -8.68 17.23 24.53
CA ILE A 2 -7.66 16.24 24.14
C ILE A 2 -8.33 14.88 24.25
N SER A 3 -8.50 14.17 23.12
CA SER A 3 -9.02 12.81 23.16
C SER A 3 -7.97 11.90 23.80
N ASN A 4 -8.33 11.24 24.90
CA ASN A 4 -7.45 10.26 25.55
C ASN A 4 -7.52 8.97 24.76
N GLU A 5 -6.52 8.73 23.90
CA GLU A 5 -6.38 7.50 23.12
C GLU A 5 -5.37 6.57 23.80
N LYS A 6 -5.74 5.29 23.98
CA LYS A 6 -4.89 4.25 24.56
C LYS A 6 -4.87 3.05 23.60
N ILE A 7 -3.67 2.53 23.33
CA ILE A 7 -3.47 1.29 22.57
C ILE A 7 -3.04 0.20 23.53
N ILE A 8 -3.75 -0.92 23.49
CA ILE A 8 -3.43 -2.13 24.26
C ILE A 8 -3.05 -3.21 23.26
N ILE A 9 -1.87 -3.80 23.45
CA ILE A 9 -1.36 -4.88 22.61
C ILE A 9 -1.19 -6.12 23.48
N ASP A 10 -1.79 -7.23 23.05
CA ASP A 10 -1.65 -8.55 23.63
C ASP A 10 -1.10 -9.52 22.59
N THR A 11 -0.03 -10.23 22.96
CA THR A 11 0.61 -11.23 22.09
C THR A 11 0.58 -12.57 22.79
N SER A 12 -0.33 -13.42 22.35
CA SER A 12 -0.46 -14.81 22.82
C SER A 12 0.10 -15.79 21.77
N PRO A 13 0.51 -17.01 22.15
CA PRO A 13 0.84 -18.03 21.18
C PRO A 13 -0.33 -18.26 20.21
N GLY A 14 -0.09 -18.04 18.92
CA GLY A 14 -1.08 -18.24 17.87
C GLY A 14 -1.88 -17.00 17.42
N GLU A 15 -1.94 -15.92 18.22
CA GLU A 15 -2.59 -14.69 17.78
C GLU A 15 -2.03 -13.42 18.45
N LYS A 16 -2.15 -12.28 17.74
CA LYS A 16 -1.88 -10.94 18.25
C LYS A 16 -3.18 -10.15 18.27
N ARG A 17 -3.44 -9.41 19.33
CA ARG A 17 -4.61 -8.55 19.48
C ARG A 17 -4.18 -7.12 19.74
N VAL A 18 -4.78 -6.17 19.04
CA VAL A 18 -4.56 -4.74 19.26
C VAL A 18 -5.90 -4.07 19.46
N ALA A 19 -6.11 -3.50 20.64
CA ALA A 19 -7.30 -2.73 20.97
C ALA A 19 -6.97 -1.24 21.03
N VAL A 20 -7.73 -0.41 20.32
CA VAL A 20 -7.66 1.05 20.39
C VAL A 20 -8.83 1.53 21.22
N LEU A 21 -8.53 2.19 22.35
CA LEU A 21 -9.52 2.80 23.21
C LEU A 21 -9.54 4.31 23.00
N LYS A 22 -10.74 4.89 22.91
CA LYS A 22 -10.98 6.34 22.97
C LYS A 22 -11.86 6.66 24.17
N ASN A 23 -11.36 7.51 25.06
CA ASN A 23 -12.06 7.83 26.31
C ASN A 23 -12.51 6.58 27.07
N ASN A 24 -11.62 5.61 27.23
CA ASN A 24 -11.84 4.31 27.88
C ASN A 24 -12.90 3.39 27.25
N ARG A 25 -13.34 3.67 26.02
CA ARG A 25 -14.28 2.82 25.26
C ARG A 25 -13.56 2.19 24.09
N LEU A 26 -13.83 0.94 23.77
CA LEU A 26 -13.29 0.24 22.62
C LEU A 26 -13.74 0.92 21.33
N ALA A 27 -12.79 1.49 20.59
CA ALA A 27 -13.01 2.10 19.28
C ALA A 27 -12.72 1.12 18.15
N ASN A 28 -11.58 0.39 18.23
CA ASN A 28 -11.17 -0.59 17.23
C ASN A 28 -10.54 -1.81 17.91
N LEU A 29 -10.75 -2.99 17.32
CA LEU A 29 -10.10 -4.24 17.70
C LEU A 29 -9.54 -4.91 16.44
N PHE A 30 -8.25 -5.23 16.49
CA PHE A 30 -7.54 -5.96 15.45
C PHE A 30 -7.07 -7.30 16.03
N ILE A 31 -7.31 -8.39 15.31
CA ILE A 31 -6.87 -9.73 15.69
C ILE A 31 -6.17 -10.35 14.48
N GLU A 32 -4.89 -10.67 14.62
CA GLU A 32 -4.10 -11.38 13.63
C GLU A 32 -3.77 -12.78 14.15
N ARG A 33 -4.00 -13.81 13.34
CA ARG A 33 -3.70 -15.20 13.68
C ARG A 33 -2.52 -15.72 12.86
N HIS A 34 -1.63 -16.49 13.47
CA HIS A 34 -0.44 -17.02 12.80
C HIS A 34 -0.78 -17.88 11.57
N HIS A 35 -1.87 -18.65 11.63
CA HIS A 35 -2.32 -19.47 10.50
C HIS A 35 -3.10 -18.70 9.42
N ALA A 36 -3.41 -17.43 9.67
CA ALA A 36 -4.13 -16.55 8.74
C ALA A 36 -3.60 -15.11 8.89
N PRO A 37 -2.32 -14.85 8.52
CA PRO A 37 -1.74 -13.52 8.62
C PRO A 37 -2.42 -12.55 7.66
N TRP A 38 -2.48 -11.29 8.05
CA TRP A 38 -2.97 -10.24 7.18
C TRP A 38 -1.91 -9.91 6.13
N LEU A 39 -2.29 -10.09 4.87
CA LEU A 39 -1.42 -9.82 3.73
C LEU A 39 -1.67 -8.44 3.12
N ARG A 40 -2.71 -7.73 3.53
CA ARG A 40 -3.03 -6.41 2.97
C ARG A 40 -1.83 -5.46 3.03
N GLY A 41 -1.41 -4.98 1.85
CA GLY A 41 -0.22 -4.15 1.68
C GLY A 41 1.07 -4.93 1.42
N ALA A 42 1.11 -6.23 1.66
CA ALA A 42 2.26 -7.07 1.33
C ALA A 42 2.54 -7.07 -0.18
N ILE A 43 3.82 -7.08 -0.53
CA ILE A 43 4.30 -7.22 -1.91
C ILE A 43 4.83 -8.64 -2.06
N ILE A 44 4.30 -9.37 -3.03
CA ILE A 44 4.52 -10.80 -3.19
C ILE A 44 4.86 -11.09 -4.65
N LEU A 45 5.88 -11.92 -4.89
CA LEU A 45 6.11 -12.52 -6.19
C LEU A 45 5.16 -13.73 -6.31
N ALA A 46 4.03 -13.53 -6.96
CA ALA A 46 2.97 -14.51 -7.09
C ALA A 46 3.04 -15.24 -8.44
N ARG A 47 2.59 -16.49 -8.47
CA ARG A 47 2.51 -17.29 -9.71
C ARG A 47 1.10 -17.31 -10.25
N VAL A 48 0.94 -17.04 -11.55
CA VAL A 48 -0.35 -17.14 -12.25
C VAL A 48 -0.74 -18.61 -12.37
N THR A 49 -1.88 -18.96 -11.80
CA THR A 49 -2.42 -20.34 -11.84
C THR A 49 -3.41 -20.54 -12.96
N ALA A 50 -4.17 -19.51 -13.29
CA ALA A 50 -5.14 -19.54 -14.40
C ALA A 50 -5.54 -18.14 -14.84
N THR A 51 -5.54 -17.92 -16.16
CA THR A 51 -6.06 -16.70 -16.78
C THR A 51 -7.44 -16.96 -17.39
N ARG A 52 -8.43 -16.16 -17.01
CA ARG A 52 -9.82 -16.25 -17.48
C ARG A 52 -10.19 -14.96 -18.22
N LYS A 53 -10.14 -15.05 -19.57
CA LYS A 53 -10.43 -13.89 -20.45
C LYS A 53 -11.86 -13.41 -20.29
N GLU A 54 -12.79 -14.34 -20.13
CA GLU A 54 -14.22 -14.07 -19.98
C GLU A 54 -14.52 -13.26 -18.71
N LEU A 55 -13.69 -13.45 -17.66
CA LEU A 55 -13.81 -12.71 -16.40
C LEU A 55 -12.96 -11.44 -16.39
N GLY A 56 -12.10 -11.23 -17.38
CA GLY A 56 -11.11 -10.14 -17.39
C GLY A 56 -10.14 -10.21 -16.22
N ALA A 57 -9.84 -11.42 -15.70
CA ALA A 57 -9.06 -11.62 -14.49
C ALA A 57 -8.15 -12.85 -14.59
N SER A 58 -7.03 -12.80 -13.86
CA SER A 58 -6.15 -13.95 -13.62
C SER A 58 -6.13 -14.30 -12.15
N PHE A 59 -6.05 -15.59 -11.86
CA PHE A 59 -5.89 -16.15 -10.51
C PHE A 59 -4.41 -16.42 -10.25
N LEU A 60 -4.00 -16.19 -8.99
CA LEU A 60 -2.61 -16.29 -8.57
C LEU A 60 -2.49 -17.10 -7.29
N ASP A 61 -1.39 -17.82 -7.18
CA ASP A 61 -0.93 -18.41 -5.93
C ASP A 61 -0.05 -17.39 -5.20
N LEU A 62 -0.45 -17.03 -3.97
CA LEU A 62 0.27 -16.13 -3.08
C LEU A 62 1.09 -16.89 -2.02
N GLY A 63 1.19 -18.20 -2.12
CA GLY A 63 1.86 -19.08 -1.18
C GLY A 63 1.00 -19.51 0.00
N THR A 64 0.35 -18.57 0.69
CA THR A 64 -0.52 -18.84 1.85
C THR A 64 -2.02 -18.79 1.51
N SER A 65 -2.36 -18.21 0.38
CA SER A 65 -3.75 -18.05 -0.08
C SER A 65 -3.82 -17.86 -1.59
N SER A 66 -5.01 -17.93 -2.16
CA SER A 66 -5.23 -17.56 -3.55
C SER A 66 -5.52 -16.06 -3.70
N GLY A 67 -5.01 -15.49 -4.79
CA GLY A 67 -5.27 -14.13 -5.19
C GLY A 67 -5.94 -14.03 -6.56
N TYR A 68 -6.48 -12.86 -6.90
CA TYR A 68 -6.89 -12.53 -8.27
C TYR A 68 -6.50 -11.10 -8.61
N ILE A 69 -6.14 -10.90 -9.88
CA ILE A 69 -5.84 -9.60 -10.49
C ILE A 69 -6.79 -9.35 -11.65
N GLU A 70 -7.42 -8.16 -11.68
CA GLU A 70 -8.22 -7.71 -12.82
C GLU A 70 -7.28 -7.15 -13.91
N HIS A 71 -7.47 -7.53 -15.16
CA HIS A 71 -6.55 -7.16 -16.23
C HIS A 71 -6.58 -5.65 -16.55
N GLY A 72 -7.76 -5.03 -16.56
CA GLY A 72 -7.90 -3.62 -16.88
C GLY A 72 -7.22 -3.27 -18.21
N LYS A 73 -6.21 -2.39 -18.14
CA LYS A 73 -5.37 -1.99 -19.28
C LYS A 73 -4.07 -2.79 -19.40
N MET A 74 -3.85 -3.77 -18.53
CA MET A 74 -2.65 -4.61 -18.57
C MET A 74 -2.76 -5.65 -19.69
N ASN A 75 -1.61 -6.06 -20.22
CA ASN A 75 -1.53 -7.30 -20.97
C ASN A 75 -1.97 -8.46 -20.07
N GLN A 76 -2.69 -9.41 -20.65
CA GLN A 76 -3.14 -10.58 -19.90
C GLN A 76 -1.92 -11.43 -19.54
N PRO A 77 -1.71 -11.74 -18.25
CA PRO A 77 -0.62 -12.61 -17.84
C PRO A 77 -0.84 -14.03 -18.37
N ILE A 78 0.25 -14.74 -18.58
CA ILE A 78 0.25 -16.14 -19.07
C ILE A 78 0.24 -17.09 -17.87
N ASP A 79 -0.48 -18.21 -17.99
CA ASP A 79 -0.48 -19.26 -16.96
C ASP A 79 0.95 -19.73 -16.67
N GLY A 80 1.32 -19.79 -15.40
CA GLY A 80 2.67 -20.11 -14.94
C GLY A 80 3.64 -18.92 -14.82
N GLU A 81 3.27 -17.75 -15.32
CA GLU A 81 4.08 -16.52 -15.19
C GLU A 81 4.18 -16.07 -13.72
N SER A 82 5.33 -15.49 -13.37
CA SER A 82 5.54 -14.87 -12.06
C SER A 82 5.31 -13.37 -12.14
N LEU A 83 4.44 -12.85 -11.28
CA LEU A 83 4.09 -11.43 -11.21
C LEU A 83 4.40 -10.85 -9.83
N LEU A 84 5.07 -9.71 -9.80
CA LEU A 84 5.20 -8.93 -8.58
C LEU A 84 3.89 -8.16 -8.34
N VAL A 85 3.21 -8.47 -7.24
CA VAL A 85 1.89 -7.90 -6.93
C VAL A 85 1.82 -7.40 -5.49
N GLN A 86 0.96 -6.42 -5.26
CA GLN A 86 0.62 -5.95 -3.92
C GLN A 86 -0.80 -6.36 -3.56
N VAL A 87 -0.98 -6.92 -2.36
CA VAL A 87 -2.29 -7.29 -1.84
C VAL A 87 -3.08 -6.05 -1.46
N LEU A 88 -4.23 -5.85 -2.10
CA LEU A 88 -5.14 -4.74 -1.83
C LEU A 88 -6.14 -5.09 -0.74
N ASN A 89 -6.70 -6.29 -0.81
CA ASN A 89 -7.64 -6.83 0.18
C ASN A 89 -7.30 -8.30 0.43
N ASP A 90 -7.34 -8.69 1.71
CA ASP A 90 -7.14 -10.08 2.10
C ASP A 90 -8.25 -11.00 1.57
N ALA A 91 -7.93 -12.27 1.44
CA ALA A 91 -8.92 -13.31 1.21
C ALA A 91 -9.95 -13.33 2.35
N HIS A 92 -11.23 -13.46 2.02
CA HIS A 92 -12.26 -13.50 3.02
C HIS A 92 -13.30 -14.56 2.68
N ARG A 93 -13.52 -15.52 3.61
CA ARG A 93 -14.42 -16.67 3.40
C ARG A 93 -14.03 -17.43 2.12
N LYS A 94 -14.92 -17.44 1.11
CA LYS A 94 -14.71 -18.12 -0.19
C LYS A 94 -14.14 -17.19 -1.28
N LYS A 95 -13.75 -15.93 -0.94
CA LYS A 95 -13.22 -14.96 -1.91
C LYS A 95 -11.72 -14.93 -1.82
N SER A 96 -11.04 -15.04 -2.96
CA SER A 96 -9.60 -14.86 -3.09
C SER A 96 -9.17 -13.42 -2.74
N ALA A 97 -7.93 -13.24 -2.34
CA ALA A 97 -7.35 -11.92 -2.11
C ALA A 97 -7.33 -11.11 -3.41
N ARG A 98 -7.68 -9.83 -3.34
CA ARG A 98 -7.54 -8.93 -4.48
C ARG A 98 -6.13 -8.35 -4.50
N VAL A 99 -5.44 -8.44 -5.64
CA VAL A 99 -4.08 -7.94 -5.79
C VAL A 99 -3.97 -6.97 -6.97
N SER A 100 -2.84 -6.25 -7.05
CA SER A 100 -2.53 -5.30 -8.13
C SER A 100 -1.04 -5.34 -8.44
N SER A 101 -0.68 -5.24 -9.72
CA SER A 101 0.69 -4.99 -10.16
C SER A 101 1.11 -3.51 -9.99
N ASN A 102 0.16 -2.62 -9.74
CA ASN A 102 0.45 -1.22 -9.44
C ASN A 102 0.86 -1.08 -7.97
N ILE A 103 2.13 -1.31 -7.69
CA ILE A 103 2.70 -1.25 -6.34
C ILE A 103 2.68 0.19 -5.83
N CYS A 104 2.22 0.38 -4.60
CA CYS A 104 2.12 1.67 -3.92
C CYS A 104 2.68 1.56 -2.51
N LEU A 105 3.81 2.20 -2.25
CA LEU A 105 4.40 2.32 -0.91
C LEU A 105 3.79 3.56 -0.24
N ARG A 106 2.86 3.32 0.69
CA ARG A 106 2.10 4.39 1.34
C ARG A 106 2.85 4.99 2.51
N GLY A 107 3.08 6.30 2.47
CA GLY A 107 3.66 7.07 3.55
C GLY A 107 2.66 8.06 4.17
N LYS A 108 3.09 8.74 5.24
CA LYS A 108 2.31 9.79 5.92
C LYS A 108 2.08 11.00 5.01
N TYR A 109 3.10 11.42 4.29
CA TYR A 109 3.13 12.66 3.51
C TYR A 109 3.01 12.42 2.00
N PHE A 110 3.42 11.25 1.51
CA PHE A 110 3.38 10.89 0.10
C PHE A 110 3.22 9.38 -0.08
N ASP A 111 2.74 9.00 -1.26
CA ASP A 111 2.68 7.63 -1.75
C ASP A 111 3.71 7.49 -2.87
N LEU A 112 4.61 6.49 -2.80
CA LEU A 112 5.61 6.20 -3.81
C LEU A 112 5.14 5.05 -4.70
N TYR A 113 5.32 5.20 -6.01
CA TYR A 113 4.98 4.22 -7.04
C TYR A 113 6.25 3.76 -7.77
N PRO A 114 6.89 2.65 -7.36
CA PRO A 114 8.17 2.20 -7.92
C PRO A 114 8.13 1.84 -9.41
N VAL A 115 6.96 1.46 -9.91
CA VAL A 115 6.77 0.98 -11.30
C VAL A 115 5.92 1.91 -12.17
N LYS A 116 5.72 3.17 -11.73
CA LYS A 116 4.88 4.13 -12.44
C LYS A 116 5.50 5.52 -12.39
N SER A 117 5.97 6.02 -13.50
CA SER A 117 6.67 7.32 -13.62
C SER A 117 5.80 8.58 -13.46
N THR A 118 4.50 8.44 -13.16
CA THR A 118 3.60 9.60 -13.07
C THR A 118 3.56 10.16 -11.65
N SER A 119 4.04 11.39 -11.47
CA SER A 119 3.96 12.13 -10.21
C SER A 119 2.76 13.07 -10.16
N SER A 120 2.21 13.30 -8.97
CA SER A 120 1.06 14.17 -8.76
C SER A 120 1.09 14.83 -7.38
N ILE A 121 0.43 15.99 -7.28
CA ILE A 121 0.33 16.76 -6.04
C ILE A 121 -1.16 16.91 -5.70
N SER A 122 -1.53 16.64 -4.46
CA SER A 122 -2.91 16.78 -3.98
C SER A 122 -3.54 18.10 -4.44
N ARG A 123 -4.78 18.02 -4.94
CA ARG A 123 -5.56 19.21 -5.38
C ARG A 123 -5.90 20.17 -4.23
N LYS A 124 -5.80 19.70 -3.00
CA LYS A 124 -6.06 20.51 -1.80
C LYS A 124 -4.90 21.46 -1.49
N ILE A 125 -3.69 21.21 -2.00
CA ILE A 125 -2.57 22.14 -1.91
C ILE A 125 -2.77 23.25 -2.95
N LYS A 126 -3.33 24.41 -2.52
CA LYS A 126 -3.71 25.52 -3.42
C LYS A 126 -2.57 26.49 -3.73
N SER A 127 -1.61 26.68 -2.81
CA SER A 127 -0.51 27.63 -2.96
C SER A 127 0.39 27.29 -4.16
N LYS A 128 0.50 28.21 -5.11
CA LYS A 128 1.37 28.06 -6.28
C LYS A 128 2.85 27.93 -5.89
N ASN A 129 3.31 28.73 -4.93
CA ASN A 129 4.69 28.65 -4.42
C ASN A 129 4.99 27.28 -3.79
N LYS A 130 4.10 26.79 -2.91
CA LYS A 130 4.25 25.47 -2.30
C LYS A 130 4.28 24.36 -3.36
N ARG A 131 3.43 24.43 -4.36
CA ARG A 131 3.42 23.48 -5.49
C ARG A 131 4.72 23.53 -6.32
N GLY A 132 5.29 24.73 -6.51
CA GLY A 132 6.58 24.92 -7.21
C GLY A 132 7.73 24.23 -6.47
N LEU A 133 7.85 24.47 -5.16
CA LEU A 133 8.88 23.84 -4.31
C LEU A 133 8.72 22.30 -4.28
N ILE A 134 7.49 21.80 -4.19
CA ILE A 134 7.23 20.35 -4.23
C ILE A 134 7.65 19.75 -5.58
N LYS A 135 7.38 20.42 -6.70
CA LYS A 135 7.80 19.93 -8.03
C LYS A 135 9.33 19.87 -8.12
N GLN A 136 10.02 20.92 -7.73
CA GLN A 136 11.48 20.94 -7.69
C GLN A 136 12.02 19.79 -6.84
N PHE A 137 11.44 19.56 -5.66
CA PHE A 137 11.83 18.45 -4.79
C PHE A 137 11.64 17.09 -5.49
N ILE A 138 10.51 16.87 -6.17
CA ILE A 138 10.24 15.63 -6.91
C ILE A 138 11.31 15.43 -7.99
N ASP A 139 11.57 16.45 -8.78
CA ASP A 139 12.51 16.39 -9.91
C ASP A 139 13.96 16.10 -9.44
N GLU A 140 14.34 16.60 -8.26
CA GLU A 140 15.68 16.42 -7.69
C GLU A 140 15.87 15.09 -6.94
N ASN A 141 14.82 14.50 -6.36
CA ASN A 141 14.97 13.41 -5.39
C ASN A 141 14.25 12.12 -5.79
N ILE A 142 13.30 12.13 -6.72
CA ILE A 142 12.61 10.92 -7.16
C ILE A 142 13.29 10.34 -8.39
N PRO A 143 13.76 9.08 -8.34
CA PRO A 143 14.43 8.45 -9.48
C PRO A 143 13.55 8.38 -10.72
N ASN A 144 14.20 8.46 -11.90
CA ASN A 144 13.51 8.26 -13.17
C ASN A 144 12.83 6.88 -13.21
N GLY A 145 11.60 6.83 -13.71
CA GLY A 145 10.80 5.62 -13.76
C GLY A 145 9.89 5.41 -12.56
N MET A 146 10.11 6.13 -11.45
CA MET A 146 9.23 6.14 -10.29
C MET A 146 8.29 7.34 -10.29
N GLY A 147 7.14 7.20 -9.65
CA GLY A 147 6.18 8.29 -9.45
C GLY A 147 5.86 8.50 -7.99
N VAL A 148 5.37 9.70 -7.67
CA VAL A 148 5.00 10.05 -6.31
C VAL A 148 3.67 10.81 -6.29
N HIS A 149 2.81 10.51 -5.32
CA HIS A 149 1.63 11.32 -5.00
C HIS A 149 1.83 12.04 -3.67
N ILE A 150 1.97 13.37 -3.72
CA ILE A 150 2.11 14.20 -2.52
C ILE A 150 0.73 14.45 -1.90
N ARG A 151 0.60 14.09 -0.63
CA ARG A 151 -0.65 14.23 0.14
C ARG A 151 -0.82 15.65 0.68
N GLU A 152 -2.05 16.00 1.08
CA GLU A 152 -2.39 17.29 1.69
C GLU A 152 -1.62 17.57 2.98
N SER A 153 -1.38 16.52 3.78
CA SER A 153 -0.65 16.61 5.05
C SER A 153 0.82 16.97 4.92
N PHE A 154 1.32 17.07 3.70
CA PHE A 154 2.71 17.46 3.42
C PHE A 154 2.95 18.93 3.74
N ASP A 155 3.96 19.22 4.57
CA ASP A 155 4.45 20.58 4.76
C ASP A 155 5.87 20.75 4.18
N VAL A 156 6.18 21.98 3.70
CA VAL A 156 7.49 22.29 3.12
C VAL A 156 8.59 22.22 4.17
N SER A 157 8.28 22.46 5.45
CA SER A 157 9.20 22.25 6.58
C SER A 157 9.63 20.78 6.75
N ASP A 158 8.83 19.84 6.22
CA ASP A 158 9.12 18.40 6.27
C ASP A 158 10.03 17.91 5.13
N LEU A 159 10.53 18.80 4.24
CA LEU A 159 11.39 18.45 3.09
C LEU A 159 12.68 17.72 3.53
N LEU A 160 13.24 18.07 4.68
CA LEU A 160 14.41 17.39 5.24
C LEU A 160 14.09 15.98 5.69
N CYS A 161 12.96 15.78 6.39
CA CYS A 161 12.46 14.46 6.77
C CYS A 161 12.12 13.59 5.55
N MET A 162 11.65 14.19 4.45
CA MET A 162 11.37 13.43 3.22
C MET A 162 12.62 12.85 2.57
N LYS A 163 13.75 13.54 2.59
CA LYS A 163 15.02 13.00 2.06
C LYS A 163 15.41 11.71 2.78
N GLU A 164 15.32 11.70 4.11
CA GLU A 164 15.64 10.53 4.92
C GLU A 164 14.67 9.37 4.68
N VAL A 165 13.35 9.65 4.62
CA VAL A 165 12.32 8.63 4.38
C VAL A 165 12.39 8.06 2.96
N THR A 166 12.67 8.90 1.94
CA THR A 166 12.82 8.42 0.56
C THR A 166 14.05 7.52 0.42
N LEU A 167 15.16 7.86 1.06
CA LEU A 167 16.36 7.03 1.07
C LEU A 167 16.11 5.70 1.80
N ALA A 168 15.41 5.70 2.94
CA ALA A 168 15.08 4.50 3.69
C ALA A 168 14.05 3.57 3.00
N GLN A 169 13.24 4.10 2.08
CA GLN A 169 12.28 3.29 1.29
C GLN A 169 12.89 2.72 0.00
N LEU A 170 14.06 3.22 -0.41
CA LEU A 170 14.77 2.79 -1.61
C LEU A 170 15.90 1.80 -1.32
N GLN A 171 16.24 1.56 -0.05
CA GLN A 171 17.16 0.51 0.42
C GLN A 171 16.39 -0.78 0.72
#